data_ecccfc7fbc382a0cc7b4d78ad7b6c802
#
_entry.id   ecccfc7fbc382a0cc7b4d78ad7b6c802
#
_cell.length_a   1.000
_cell.length_b   1.000
_cell.length_c   1.000
_cell.angle_alpha   90.00
_cell.angle_beta   90.00
_cell.angle_gamma   90.00
#
_symmetry.space_group_name_H-M   'P 1'
#
loop_
_entity.id
_entity.type
_entity.pdbx_description
1 polymer ?
#
loop_
_entity_poly.entity_id
_entity_poly.type
_entity_poly.pdbx_seq_one_letter_code
_entity_poly.pdbx_strand_id
1 'polypeptide(L)'
;NKIVSLEMAEHVGIRHYAKFLRNVYDLLDDDGVMVFQVAGLRPRWQYWDLIWGLFMNKYIFPGADASCPLNWVIGQLERAGFEVRSCDVAGIHYSATIDRWLKNWKANEAKVKAKYGERLYRIWHFFLASSILIAREGGSSVFQIVVTKNLNATHRIEGVASHGGMLPRPNRGKWYQSVL
;
A
#
# COMPACT_ATOMS: atom_id res chain seq x y z
N ASN A 1 15.04 0.47 15.46
CA ASN A 1 13.60 0.20 15.55
C ASN A 1 13.00 -0.05 14.17
N LYS A 2 11.67 -0.31 14.10
CA LYS A 2 10.96 -0.60 12.85
C LYS A 2 9.62 0.09 12.87
N ILE A 3 9.25 0.69 11.74
CA ILE A 3 7.94 1.31 11.55
C ILE A 3 7.19 0.55 10.46
N VAL A 4 5.90 0.34 10.66
CA VAL A 4 5.00 -0.28 9.69
C VAL A 4 3.81 0.63 9.49
N SER A 5 3.54 1.01 8.24
CA SER A 5 2.38 1.80 7.84
C SER A 5 1.69 1.08 6.69
N LEU A 6 0.51 0.52 6.94
CA LEU A 6 -0.24 -0.28 5.96
C LEU A 6 -1.55 0.43 5.64
N GLU A 7 -1.67 0.95 4.41
CA GLU A 7 -2.87 1.59 3.87
C GLU A 7 -3.43 2.71 4.76
N MET A 8 -2.52 3.49 5.36
CA MET A 8 -2.85 4.62 6.21
C MET A 8 -2.62 5.96 5.50
N ALA A 9 -1.63 6.03 4.63
CA ALA A 9 -1.19 7.27 4.01
C ALA A 9 -2.23 7.88 3.06
N GLU A 10 -3.10 7.06 2.49
CA GLU A 10 -4.25 7.47 1.69
C GLU A 10 -5.21 8.38 2.46
N HIS A 11 -5.27 8.21 3.78
CA HIS A 11 -6.14 8.98 4.66
C HIS A 11 -5.49 10.26 5.19
N VAL A 12 -4.17 10.40 5.01
CA VAL A 12 -3.43 11.63 5.39
C VAL A 12 -3.72 12.78 4.44
N GLY A 13 -3.95 12.48 3.17
CA GLY A 13 -4.18 13.43 2.10
C GLY A 13 -2.89 14.11 1.62
N ILE A 14 -2.88 14.52 0.35
CA ILE A 14 -1.70 15.06 -0.35
C ILE A 14 -1.11 16.29 0.37
N ARG A 15 -1.95 17.14 0.93
CA ARG A 15 -1.51 18.37 1.62
C ARG A 15 -0.64 18.11 2.85
N HIS A 16 -0.87 17.01 3.53
CA HIS A 16 -0.18 16.66 4.79
C HIS A 16 0.87 15.56 4.59
N TYR A 17 0.96 15.00 3.40
CA TYR A 17 1.80 13.84 3.10
C TYR A 17 3.28 14.07 3.43
N ALA A 18 3.85 15.21 3.01
CA ALA A 18 5.23 15.54 3.29
C ALA A 18 5.51 15.73 4.79
N LYS A 19 4.55 16.30 5.54
CA LYS A 19 4.66 16.44 7.01
C LYS A 19 4.59 15.08 7.68
N PHE A 20 3.69 14.22 7.24
CA PHE A 20 3.57 12.85 7.74
C PHE A 20 4.88 12.08 7.56
N LEU A 21 5.47 12.09 6.37
CA LEU A 21 6.73 11.39 6.10
C LEU A 21 7.90 11.97 6.91
N ARG A 22 7.98 13.28 7.11
CA ARG A 22 8.98 13.88 7.99
C ARG A 22 8.84 13.43 9.44
N ASN A 23 7.62 13.42 9.97
CA ASN A 23 7.38 12.90 11.32
C ASN A 23 7.81 11.44 11.46
N VAL A 24 7.56 10.62 10.44
CA VAL A 24 8.01 9.22 10.42
C VAL A 24 9.54 9.14 10.34
N TYR A 25 10.18 9.99 9.55
CA TYR A 25 11.63 10.07 9.45
C TYR A 25 12.26 10.42 10.81
N ASP A 26 11.69 11.37 11.53
CA ASP A 26 12.19 11.80 12.85
C ASP A 26 12.00 10.71 13.91
N LEU A 27 10.95 9.89 13.80
CA LEU A 27 10.64 8.79 14.72
C LEU A 27 11.46 7.52 14.45
N LEU A 28 11.92 7.33 13.22
CA LEU A 28 12.70 6.15 12.84
C LEU A 28 14.15 6.33 13.33
N ASP A 29 14.74 5.29 13.92
CA ASP A 29 16.16 5.30 14.24
C ASP A 29 17.01 5.31 12.95
N ASP A 30 18.27 5.70 13.08
CA ASP A 30 19.17 5.82 11.93
C ASP A 30 19.45 4.47 11.25
N ASP A 31 19.44 3.37 12.01
CA ASP A 31 19.50 1.99 11.56
C ASP A 31 18.09 1.36 11.38
N GLY A 32 17.04 2.17 11.46
CA GLY A 32 15.66 1.75 11.39
C GLY A 32 15.22 1.38 9.98
N VAL A 33 14.19 0.55 9.90
CA VAL A 33 13.54 0.12 8.64
C VAL A 33 12.06 0.44 8.72
N MET A 34 11.51 1.03 7.67
CA MET A 34 10.07 1.21 7.51
C MET A 34 9.53 0.33 6.40
N VAL A 35 8.42 -0.36 6.67
CA VAL A 35 7.56 -0.95 5.64
C VAL A 35 6.38 -0.02 5.42
N PHE A 36 6.27 0.47 4.21
CA PHE A 36 5.25 1.44 3.80
C PHE A 36 4.38 0.82 2.70
N GLN A 37 3.11 0.58 3.01
CA GLN A 37 2.14 0.07 2.04
C GLN A 37 1.09 1.13 1.78
N VAL A 38 0.83 1.41 0.51
CA VAL A 38 -0.12 2.43 0.08
C VAL A 38 -0.80 2.01 -1.22
N ALA A 39 -2.10 2.25 -1.31
CA ALA A 39 -2.86 2.10 -2.55
C ALA A 39 -2.64 3.31 -3.47
N GLY A 40 -2.65 3.08 -4.77
CA GLY A 40 -2.52 4.14 -5.76
C GLY A 40 -3.03 3.75 -7.13
N LEU A 41 -3.07 4.72 -8.01
CA LEU A 41 -3.52 4.57 -9.39
C LEU A 41 -2.34 4.56 -10.37
N ARG A 42 -2.60 4.10 -11.59
CA ARG A 42 -1.68 4.27 -12.71
C ARG A 42 -1.40 5.75 -12.97
N PRO A 43 -0.21 6.12 -13.45
CA PRO A 43 0.13 7.55 -13.66
C PRO A 43 -0.66 8.18 -14.82
N ARG A 44 -1.12 7.39 -15.78
CA ARG A 44 -1.89 7.85 -16.94
C ARG A 44 -3.38 7.60 -16.71
N TRP A 45 -4.04 8.59 -16.14
CA TRP A 45 -5.47 8.53 -15.85
C TRP A 45 -6.33 8.42 -17.10
N GLN A 46 -7.41 7.66 -16.96
CA GLN A 46 -8.50 7.59 -17.91
C GLN A 46 -9.76 8.23 -17.30
N TYR A 47 -10.72 8.56 -18.14
CA TYR A 47 -11.99 9.14 -17.69
C TYR A 47 -12.68 8.29 -16.58
N TRP A 48 -12.61 6.98 -16.72
CA TRP A 48 -13.19 6.06 -15.74
C TRP A 48 -12.50 6.08 -14.38
N ASP A 49 -11.23 6.40 -14.33
CA ASP A 49 -10.49 6.53 -13.05
C ASP A 49 -11.04 7.71 -12.24
N LEU A 50 -11.42 8.81 -12.89
CA LEU A 50 -12.07 9.94 -12.24
C LEU A 50 -13.45 9.56 -11.70
N ILE A 51 -14.29 8.89 -12.49
CA ILE A 51 -15.62 8.45 -12.06
C ILE A 51 -15.49 7.50 -10.87
N TRP A 52 -14.55 6.57 -10.93
CA TRP A 52 -14.24 5.65 -9.84
C TRP A 52 -13.79 6.38 -8.57
N GLY A 53 -12.87 7.33 -8.67
CA GLY A 53 -12.39 8.14 -7.56
C GLY A 53 -13.52 8.94 -6.88
N LEU A 54 -14.42 9.54 -7.66
CA LEU A 54 -15.60 10.24 -7.13
C LEU A 54 -16.56 9.29 -6.42
N PHE A 55 -16.78 8.09 -6.97
CA PHE A 55 -17.59 7.06 -6.32
C PHE A 55 -16.96 6.62 -4.99
N MET A 56 -15.67 6.32 -4.98
CA MET A 56 -14.92 5.90 -3.79
C MET A 56 -14.99 6.96 -2.69
N ASN A 57 -14.72 8.20 -3.03
CA ASN A 57 -14.75 9.30 -2.07
C ASN A 57 -16.14 9.56 -1.50
N LYS A 58 -17.18 9.42 -2.33
CA LYS A 58 -18.56 9.69 -1.89
C LYS A 58 -19.15 8.57 -1.04
N TYR A 59 -18.86 7.31 -1.34
CA TYR A 59 -19.64 6.19 -0.82
C TYR A 59 -18.85 5.18 0.02
N ILE A 60 -17.54 5.08 -0.16
CA ILE A 60 -16.70 4.03 0.43
C ILE A 60 -15.75 4.59 1.48
N PHE A 61 -14.86 5.48 1.08
CA PHE A 61 -13.83 6.07 1.94
C PHE A 61 -13.82 7.60 1.80
N PRO A 62 -14.78 8.30 2.42
CA PRO A 62 -14.83 9.76 2.36
C PRO A 62 -13.54 10.39 2.89
N GLY A 63 -12.92 11.25 2.08
CA GLY A 63 -11.68 11.95 2.43
C GLY A 63 -10.39 11.18 2.19
N ALA A 64 -10.45 9.89 1.80
CA ALA A 64 -9.26 9.16 1.39
C ALA A 64 -8.84 9.54 -0.04
N ASP A 65 -7.53 9.53 -0.28
CA ASP A 65 -6.94 9.81 -1.58
C ASP A 65 -5.95 8.72 -1.98
N ALA A 66 -6.43 7.74 -2.72
CA ALA A 66 -5.62 6.68 -3.32
C ALA A 66 -5.23 6.97 -4.78
N SER A 67 -5.23 8.24 -5.19
CA SER A 67 -4.93 8.65 -6.57
C SER A 67 -3.44 8.76 -6.89
N CYS A 68 -2.58 8.69 -5.88
CA CYS A 68 -1.14 8.90 -6.02
C CYS A 68 -0.48 7.75 -6.80
N PRO A 69 0.16 8.01 -7.95
CA PRO A 69 0.90 6.98 -8.67
C PRO A 69 2.23 6.66 -7.97
N LEU A 70 2.78 5.48 -8.26
CA LEU A 70 3.99 4.98 -7.62
C LEU A 70 5.16 5.96 -7.68
N ASN A 71 5.40 6.59 -8.83
CA ASN A 71 6.49 7.56 -9.01
C ASN A 71 6.36 8.77 -8.08
N TRP A 72 5.12 9.22 -7.84
CA TRP A 72 4.88 10.32 -6.91
C TRP A 72 5.15 9.89 -5.47
N VAL A 73 4.69 8.70 -5.08
CA VAL A 73 4.92 8.14 -3.73
C VAL A 73 6.42 7.99 -3.45
N ILE A 74 7.16 7.38 -4.38
CA ILE A 74 8.62 7.23 -4.26
C ILE A 74 9.28 8.60 -4.14
N GLY A 75 8.92 9.55 -5.00
CA GLY A 75 9.48 10.91 -4.94
C GLY A 75 9.18 11.64 -3.61
N GLN A 76 8.05 11.36 -2.94
CA GLN A 76 7.78 11.92 -1.61
C GLN A 76 8.66 11.27 -0.52
N LEU A 77 8.87 9.96 -0.60
CA LEU A 77 9.75 9.24 0.32
C LEU A 77 11.19 9.75 0.21
N GLU A 78 11.73 9.87 -1.01
CA GLU A 78 13.09 10.36 -1.24
C GLU A 78 13.25 11.83 -0.81
N ARG A 79 12.27 12.69 -1.08
CA ARG A 79 12.28 14.09 -0.59
C ARG A 79 12.22 14.19 0.94
N ALA A 80 11.62 13.22 1.60
CA ALA A 80 11.60 13.16 3.06
C ALA A 80 12.92 12.64 3.66
N GLY A 81 13.89 12.22 2.83
CA GLY A 81 15.19 11.73 3.27
C GLY A 81 15.31 10.22 3.37
N PHE A 82 14.34 9.47 2.83
CA PHE A 82 14.41 8.01 2.80
C PHE A 82 15.17 7.50 1.56
N GLU A 83 15.82 6.37 1.70
CA GLU A 83 16.33 5.53 0.62
C GLU A 83 15.38 4.36 0.40
N VAL A 84 14.87 4.20 -0.83
CA VAL A 84 14.03 3.05 -1.19
C VAL A 84 14.89 1.81 -1.38
N ARG A 85 14.62 0.78 -0.60
CA ARG A 85 15.36 -0.50 -0.63
C ARG A 85 14.71 -1.52 -1.54
N SER A 86 13.37 -1.59 -1.52
CA SER A 86 12.59 -2.43 -2.43
C SER A 86 11.19 -1.84 -2.62
N CYS A 87 10.56 -2.22 -3.73
CA CYS A 87 9.19 -1.89 -4.02
C CYS A 87 8.53 -3.07 -4.72
N ASP A 88 7.46 -3.60 -4.11
CA ASP A 88 6.62 -4.64 -4.67
C ASP A 88 5.26 -4.07 -5.06
N VAL A 89 4.82 -4.40 -6.27
CA VAL A 89 3.51 -4.01 -6.81
C VAL A 89 2.55 -5.18 -6.65
N ALA A 90 1.66 -5.09 -5.68
CA ALA A 90 0.82 -6.19 -5.23
C ALA A 90 -0.62 -6.16 -5.77
N GLY A 91 -0.91 -5.43 -6.83
CA GLY A 91 -2.27 -5.26 -7.36
C GLY A 91 -2.98 -6.58 -7.68
N ILE A 92 -2.31 -7.52 -8.35
CA ILE A 92 -2.88 -8.83 -8.68
C ILE A 92 -3.15 -9.64 -7.41
N HIS A 93 -2.24 -9.63 -6.44
CA HIS A 93 -2.45 -10.27 -5.13
C HIS A 93 -3.64 -9.65 -4.40
N TYR A 94 -3.75 -8.33 -4.46
CA TYR A 94 -4.84 -7.61 -3.83
C TYR A 94 -6.18 -7.94 -4.46
N SER A 95 -6.25 -8.15 -5.79
CA SER A 95 -7.45 -8.61 -6.46
C SER A 95 -7.96 -9.95 -5.92
N ALA A 96 -7.05 -10.87 -5.60
CA ALA A 96 -7.40 -12.17 -5.01
C ALA A 96 -7.92 -12.03 -3.56
N THR A 97 -7.37 -11.09 -2.80
CA THR A 97 -7.86 -10.74 -1.46
C THR A 97 -9.27 -10.17 -1.52
N ILE A 98 -9.50 -9.22 -2.42
CA ILE A 98 -10.83 -8.59 -2.59
C ILE A 98 -11.86 -9.60 -3.10
N ASP A 99 -11.47 -10.56 -3.96
CA ASP A 99 -12.36 -11.65 -4.39
C ASP A 99 -12.84 -12.50 -3.20
N ARG A 100 -11.96 -12.78 -2.24
CA ARG A 100 -12.36 -13.47 -1.00
C ARG A 100 -13.30 -12.61 -0.15
N TRP A 101 -13.07 -11.32 -0.07
CA TRP A 101 -13.98 -10.40 0.62
C TRP A 101 -15.35 -10.35 -0.06
N LEU A 102 -15.40 -10.32 -1.39
CA LEU A 102 -16.66 -10.36 -2.14
C LEU A 102 -17.44 -11.67 -1.88
N LYS A 103 -16.75 -12.81 -1.87
CA LYS A 103 -17.36 -14.10 -1.53
C LYS A 103 -17.96 -14.09 -0.11
N ASN A 104 -17.20 -13.59 0.87
CA ASN A 104 -17.68 -13.45 2.23
C ASN A 104 -18.85 -12.47 2.34
N TRP A 105 -18.80 -11.35 1.61
CA TRP A 105 -19.87 -10.36 1.55
C TRP A 105 -21.17 -10.98 1.05
N LYS A 106 -21.11 -11.73 -0.05
CA LYS A 106 -22.27 -12.47 -0.62
C LYS A 106 -22.80 -13.54 0.32
N ALA A 107 -21.92 -14.31 0.95
CA ALA A 107 -22.33 -15.34 1.89
C ALA A 107 -23.06 -14.79 3.13
N ASN A 108 -22.83 -13.51 3.47
CA ASN A 108 -23.47 -12.85 4.60
C ASN A 108 -24.55 -11.84 4.18
N GLU A 109 -25.07 -11.93 2.97
CA GLU A 109 -26.03 -10.97 2.39
C GLU A 109 -27.22 -10.65 3.32
N ALA A 110 -27.91 -11.68 3.81
CA ALA A 110 -29.08 -11.51 4.66
C ALA A 110 -28.73 -10.74 5.95
N LYS A 111 -27.60 -11.06 6.58
CA LYS A 111 -27.16 -10.39 7.82
C LYS A 111 -26.80 -8.92 7.56
N VAL A 112 -26.11 -8.66 6.45
CA VAL A 112 -25.69 -7.30 6.08
C VAL A 112 -26.88 -6.46 5.73
N LYS A 113 -27.82 -6.97 4.94
CA LYS A 113 -29.05 -6.26 4.57
C LYS A 113 -29.91 -5.95 5.78
N ALA A 114 -30.05 -6.91 6.70
CA ALA A 114 -30.82 -6.70 7.94
C ALA A 114 -30.22 -5.59 8.82
N LYS A 115 -28.88 -5.48 8.86
CA LYS A 115 -28.19 -4.51 9.72
C LYS A 115 -28.00 -3.14 9.06
N TYR A 116 -27.67 -3.09 7.78
CA TYR A 116 -27.23 -1.87 7.09
C TYR A 116 -28.12 -1.47 5.91
N GLY A 117 -29.09 -2.30 5.54
CA GLY A 117 -30.03 -2.06 4.46
C GLY A 117 -29.51 -2.47 3.08
N GLU A 118 -30.46 -2.66 2.16
CA GLU A 118 -30.23 -3.08 0.78
C GLU A 118 -29.27 -2.14 0.03
N ARG A 119 -29.44 -0.81 0.21
CA ARG A 119 -28.66 0.20 -0.50
C ARG A 119 -27.16 0.07 -0.19
N LEU A 120 -26.79 -0.05 1.08
CA LEU A 120 -25.37 -0.17 1.48
C LEU A 120 -24.80 -1.49 0.98
N TYR A 121 -25.56 -2.58 1.08
CA TYR A 121 -25.13 -3.88 0.54
C TYR A 121 -24.76 -3.78 -0.93
N ARG A 122 -25.61 -3.15 -1.77
CA ARG A 122 -25.37 -2.99 -3.21
C ARG A 122 -24.17 -2.10 -3.53
N ILE A 123 -23.97 -1.00 -2.79
CA ILE A 123 -22.82 -0.11 -2.94
C ILE A 123 -21.52 -0.87 -2.69
N TRP A 124 -21.42 -1.60 -1.59
CA TRP A 124 -20.24 -2.37 -1.25
C TRP A 124 -20.02 -3.58 -2.17
N HIS A 125 -21.09 -4.22 -2.60
CA HIS A 125 -21.00 -5.28 -3.60
C HIS A 125 -20.38 -4.75 -4.91
N PHE A 126 -20.86 -3.61 -5.39
CA PHE A 126 -20.32 -2.95 -6.59
C PHE A 126 -18.85 -2.56 -6.39
N PHE A 127 -18.52 -1.96 -5.26
CA PHE A 127 -17.15 -1.60 -4.91
C PHE A 127 -16.20 -2.81 -4.98
N LEU A 128 -16.54 -3.89 -4.29
CA LEU A 128 -15.69 -5.08 -4.24
C LEU A 128 -15.53 -5.72 -5.63
N ALA A 129 -16.62 -5.88 -6.37
CA ALA A 129 -16.59 -6.46 -7.71
C ALA A 129 -15.75 -5.62 -8.68
N SER A 130 -15.95 -4.31 -8.70
CA SER A 130 -15.19 -3.39 -9.57
C SER A 130 -13.72 -3.30 -9.18
N SER A 131 -13.41 -3.29 -7.89
CA SER A 131 -12.02 -3.26 -7.41
C SER A 131 -11.20 -4.47 -7.84
N ILE A 132 -11.82 -5.65 -7.92
CA ILE A 132 -11.16 -6.86 -8.46
C ILE A 132 -10.73 -6.63 -9.91
N LEU A 133 -11.61 -6.09 -10.74
CA LEU A 133 -11.33 -5.84 -12.16
C LEU A 133 -10.26 -4.77 -12.34
N ILE A 134 -10.43 -3.62 -11.68
CA ILE A 134 -9.48 -2.49 -11.77
C ILE A 134 -8.07 -2.90 -11.33
N ALA A 135 -7.95 -3.73 -10.27
CA ALA A 135 -6.67 -4.24 -9.82
C ALA A 135 -6.03 -5.23 -10.82
N ARG A 136 -6.83 -6.07 -11.49
CA ARG A 136 -6.35 -6.99 -12.53
C ARG A 136 -5.90 -6.29 -13.80
N GLU A 137 -6.58 -5.20 -14.15
CA GLU A 137 -6.26 -4.39 -15.32
C GLU A 137 -5.09 -3.42 -15.09
N GLY A 138 -4.56 -3.33 -13.87
CA GLY A 138 -3.49 -2.41 -13.52
C GLY A 138 -3.93 -0.95 -13.41
N GLY A 139 -5.24 -0.68 -13.33
CA GLY A 139 -5.78 0.66 -13.12
C GLY A 139 -5.51 1.19 -11.72
N SER A 140 -5.61 0.32 -10.73
CA SER A 140 -5.24 0.55 -9.34
C SER A 140 -4.31 -0.55 -8.86
N SER A 141 -3.45 -0.23 -7.90
CA SER A 141 -2.53 -1.19 -7.30
C SER A 141 -2.26 -0.86 -5.83
N VAL A 142 -1.58 -1.76 -5.16
CA VAL A 142 -1.02 -1.53 -3.83
C VAL A 142 0.49 -1.65 -3.95
N PHE A 143 1.19 -0.65 -3.44
CA PHE A 143 2.64 -0.58 -3.44
C PHE A 143 3.15 -0.90 -2.05
N GLN A 144 3.95 -1.93 -1.90
CA GLN A 144 4.65 -2.24 -0.66
C GLN A 144 6.12 -1.84 -0.82
N ILE A 145 6.55 -0.84 -0.06
CA ILE A 145 7.84 -0.19 -0.20
C ILE A 145 8.60 -0.34 1.10
N VAL A 146 9.83 -0.82 1.02
CA VAL A 146 10.76 -0.87 2.15
C VAL A 146 11.73 0.29 2.02
N VAL A 147 11.84 1.07 3.08
CA VAL A 147 12.73 2.23 3.11
C VAL A 147 13.58 2.26 4.37
N THR A 148 14.71 2.92 4.27
CA THR A 148 15.64 3.25 5.36
C THR A 148 15.96 4.73 5.27
N LYS A 149 16.55 5.31 6.33
CA LYS A 149 17.10 6.68 6.22
C LYS A 149 18.26 6.74 5.24
N ASN A 150 18.31 7.78 4.43
CA ASN A 150 19.48 8.09 3.60
C ASN A 150 20.37 9.05 4.40
N LEU A 151 21.38 8.47 5.08
CA LEU A 151 22.23 9.21 6.00
C LEU A 151 23.55 9.52 5.30
N ASN A 152 23.79 10.03 4.32
CA ASN A 152 25.08 10.40 3.71
C ASN A 152 26.32 9.91 4.50
N ALA A 153 26.29 8.65 4.89
CA ALA A 153 27.31 7.96 5.70
C ALA A 153 27.54 6.54 5.15
N THR A 154 28.61 5.90 5.63
CA THR A 154 28.95 4.52 5.26
C THR A 154 28.08 3.46 5.95
N HIS A 155 27.11 3.91 6.73
CA HIS A 155 26.19 3.05 7.45
C HIS A 155 25.44 2.10 6.51
N ARG A 156 25.32 0.85 6.92
CA ARG A 156 24.55 -0.19 6.21
C ARG A 156 23.72 -0.98 7.21
N ILE A 157 22.49 -1.32 6.80
CA ILE A 157 21.60 -2.13 7.61
C ILE A 157 21.83 -3.60 7.28
N GLU A 158 22.20 -4.38 8.28
CA GLU A 158 22.37 -5.81 8.12
C GLU A 158 21.05 -6.49 7.74
N GLY A 159 21.11 -7.39 6.76
CA GLY A 159 20.00 -8.22 6.34
C GLY A 159 18.94 -7.54 5.48
N VAL A 160 19.11 -6.25 5.12
CA VAL A 160 18.20 -5.50 4.23
C VAL A 160 19.00 -4.95 3.05
N ALA A 161 19.72 -5.81 2.35
CA ALA A 161 20.60 -5.39 1.26
C ALA A 161 19.88 -5.32 -0.10
N SER A 162 18.85 -6.12 -0.32
CA SER A 162 18.17 -6.24 -1.62
C SER A 162 16.79 -6.89 -1.50
N HIS A 163 16.05 -6.90 -2.60
CA HIS A 163 14.78 -7.62 -2.73
C HIS A 163 14.89 -9.11 -2.32
N GLY A 164 15.99 -9.78 -2.67
CA GLY A 164 16.22 -11.17 -2.26
C GLY A 164 16.28 -11.38 -0.75
N GLY A 165 16.60 -10.36 0.03
CA GLY A 165 16.59 -10.41 1.49
C GLY A 165 15.19 -10.51 2.10
N MET A 166 14.13 -10.25 1.34
CA MET A 166 12.74 -10.37 1.75
C MET A 166 12.15 -11.76 1.53
N LEU A 167 12.84 -12.63 0.82
CA LEU A 167 12.42 -14.02 0.64
C LEU A 167 12.48 -14.76 1.97
N PRO A 168 11.51 -15.69 2.25
CA PRO A 168 11.56 -16.52 3.43
C PRO A 168 12.88 -17.27 3.50
N ARG A 169 13.64 -17.08 4.57
CA ARG A 169 14.92 -17.76 4.75
C ARG A 169 14.68 -19.23 5.09
N PRO A 170 15.14 -20.17 4.29
CA PRO A 170 14.88 -21.59 4.55
C PRO A 170 15.54 -22.12 5.83
N ASN A 171 16.59 -21.53 6.37
CA ASN A 171 17.19 -21.88 7.68
C ASN A 171 18.23 -20.84 8.11
N ARG A 172 18.05 -20.28 9.30
CA ARG A 172 18.97 -19.27 9.87
C ARG A 172 20.43 -19.76 10.09
N GLY A 173 20.69 -21.06 10.05
CA GLY A 173 22.00 -21.61 10.41
C GLY A 173 23.02 -21.82 9.29
N LYS A 174 22.59 -21.79 8.02
CA LYS A 174 23.47 -22.14 6.90
C LYS A 174 23.77 -20.98 5.93
N TRP A 175 23.13 -19.87 6.10
CA TRP A 175 23.20 -18.77 5.14
C TRP A 175 24.51 -17.96 5.24
N TYR A 176 25.04 -17.80 6.45
CA TYR A 176 26.29 -17.07 6.67
C TYR A 176 27.55 -17.82 6.27
N GLN A 177 27.46 -19.15 6.09
CA GLN A 177 28.62 -19.97 5.72
C GLN A 177 28.87 -20.05 4.21
N SER A 178 27.93 -19.55 3.38
CA SER A 178 28.05 -19.60 1.92
C SER A 178 28.46 -18.25 1.28
N VAL A 179 28.68 -17.21 2.07
CA VAL A 179 28.99 -15.85 1.57
C VAL A 179 30.34 -15.33 2.11
N LEU A 180 31.03 -16.12 2.92
CA LEU A 180 32.43 -15.93 3.32
C LEU A 180 33.30 -17.01 2.68
#